data_89ad6c5f990e22ee507c04c8222a0834
#
_entry.id   89ad6c5f990e22ee507c04c8222a0834
#
_cell.length_a   1.000
_cell.length_b   1.000
_cell.length_c   1.000
_cell.angle_alpha   90.00
_cell.angle_beta   90.00
_cell.angle_gamma   90.00
#
_symmetry.space_group_name_H-M   'P 1'
#
loop_
_entity.id
_entity.type
_entity.pdbx_description
1 polymer ?
#
loop_
_entity_poly.entity_id
_entity_poly.type
_entity_poly.pdbx_seq_one_letter_code
_entity_poly.pdbx_strand_id
1 'polypeptide(L)'
;MAISASIKALLKGEQVAGSKMSSQLTDELMAEGLLSVVARGSRKSYRARDTEALRRYLIDKDESYRMLEIDVSDSRASMARDTGNSKLAVVRSCPGFPINCYEPIACRLNGSPWVVNPQEGSFLYVADWKTFVIPEDVIVVGIENMENFRKIRRQRALFSSELGLHRLLFVSRYPQSTDLRSWLCSIPNHYIHFGDFDLAGINIFLTEFHAHLGERSSFLIPKDIEQRLSLIHISE
;
A
#
# COMPACT_ATOMS: atom_id res chain seq x y z
N MET A 1 10.69 5.42 13.70
CA MET A 1 11.72 4.68 14.49
C MET A 1 12.96 4.50 13.61
N ALA A 2 14.17 4.64 14.17
CA ALA A 2 15.38 4.40 13.39
C ALA A 2 15.53 2.90 13.12
N ILE A 3 15.76 2.52 11.85
CA ILE A 3 15.98 1.13 11.46
C ILE A 3 17.22 0.59 12.14
N SER A 4 17.11 -0.56 12.80
CA SER A 4 18.21 -1.13 13.57
C SER A 4 19.41 -1.47 12.67
N ALA A 5 20.63 -1.29 13.20
CA ALA A 5 21.87 -1.63 12.50
C ALA A 5 21.90 -3.11 12.05
N SER A 6 21.25 -4.00 12.83
CA SER A 6 21.12 -5.43 12.52
C SER A 6 20.32 -5.70 11.27
N ILE A 7 19.19 -5.00 11.09
CA ILE A 7 18.36 -5.14 9.88
C ILE A 7 19.10 -4.60 8.66
N LYS A 8 19.79 -3.47 8.77
CA LYS A 8 20.61 -2.93 7.69
C LYS A 8 21.71 -3.90 7.25
N ALA A 9 22.36 -4.57 8.21
CA ALA A 9 23.37 -5.58 7.94
C ALA A 9 22.78 -6.81 7.22
N LEU A 10 21.62 -7.33 7.68
CA LEU A 10 20.93 -8.44 7.01
C LEU A 10 20.55 -8.10 5.57
N LEU A 11 20.06 -6.88 5.31
CA LEU A 11 19.70 -6.43 3.96
C LEU A 11 20.90 -6.24 3.03
N LYS A 12 22.11 -6.08 3.60
CA LYS A 12 23.36 -6.12 2.84
C LYS A 12 23.90 -7.55 2.62
N GLY A 13 23.17 -8.56 3.11
CA GLY A 13 23.62 -9.96 3.04
C GLY A 13 24.69 -10.31 4.07
N GLU A 14 24.93 -9.44 5.05
CA GLU A 14 25.88 -9.66 6.12
C GLU A 14 25.33 -10.63 7.19
N GLN A 15 26.22 -11.24 7.94
CA GLN A 15 25.87 -12.13 9.04
C GLN A 15 25.73 -11.35 10.34
N VAL A 16 24.62 -11.52 11.06
CA VAL A 16 24.30 -10.82 12.31
C VAL A 16 24.24 -11.80 13.47
N ALA A 17 24.91 -11.49 14.56
CA ALA A 17 24.88 -12.32 15.77
C ALA A 17 23.47 -12.29 16.41
N GLY A 18 22.99 -13.44 16.90
CA GLY A 18 21.66 -13.56 17.51
C GLY A 18 21.44 -12.63 18.69
N SER A 19 22.49 -12.33 19.46
CA SER A 19 22.44 -11.37 20.58
C SER A 19 22.16 -9.92 20.17
N LYS A 20 22.28 -9.59 18.88
CA LYS A 20 22.02 -8.24 18.33
C LYS A 20 20.63 -8.13 17.70
N MET A 21 19.81 -9.16 17.76
CA MET A 21 18.46 -9.21 17.21
C MET A 21 17.43 -9.43 18.31
N SER A 22 16.23 -8.87 18.16
CA SER A 22 15.13 -9.23 19.07
C SER A 22 14.66 -10.65 18.77
N SER A 23 14.38 -11.44 19.80
CA SER A 23 13.91 -12.83 19.65
C SER A 23 12.63 -12.88 18.81
N GLN A 24 11.65 -12.02 19.10
CA GLN A 24 10.37 -11.97 18.42
C GLN A 24 10.52 -11.77 16.89
N LEU A 25 11.32 -10.78 16.47
CA LEU A 25 11.54 -10.51 15.05
C LEU A 25 12.34 -11.65 14.39
N THR A 26 13.29 -12.24 15.11
CA THR A 26 14.08 -13.37 14.60
C THR A 26 13.23 -14.60 14.36
N ASP A 27 12.37 -14.95 15.34
CA ASP A 27 11.48 -16.11 15.25
C ASP A 27 10.48 -15.95 14.10
N GLU A 28 9.97 -14.75 13.91
CA GLU A 28 9.08 -14.41 12.82
C GLU A 28 9.77 -14.54 11.45
N LEU A 29 10.92 -13.91 11.25
CA LEU A 29 11.66 -13.96 9.99
C LEU A 29 12.17 -15.38 9.68
N MET A 30 12.39 -16.20 10.71
CA MET A 30 12.71 -17.63 10.57
C MET A 30 11.49 -18.44 10.15
N ALA A 31 10.31 -18.17 10.73
CA ALA A 31 9.05 -18.82 10.36
C ALA A 31 8.68 -18.54 8.91
N GLU A 32 8.90 -17.31 8.44
CA GLU A 32 8.72 -16.88 7.04
C GLU A 32 9.81 -17.40 6.09
N GLY A 33 10.80 -18.14 6.61
CA GLY A 33 11.87 -18.69 5.80
C GLY A 33 12.86 -17.68 5.23
N LEU A 34 12.85 -16.44 5.73
CA LEU A 34 13.64 -15.31 5.21
C LEU A 34 15.08 -15.31 5.75
N LEU A 35 15.33 -15.99 6.88
CA LEU A 35 16.65 -16.11 7.48
C LEU A 35 17.17 -17.54 7.43
N SER A 36 18.49 -17.67 7.40
CA SER A 36 19.22 -18.89 7.65
C SER A 36 20.05 -18.75 8.92
N VAL A 37 20.13 -19.84 9.70
CA VAL A 37 20.99 -19.93 10.89
C VAL A 37 22.38 -20.38 10.50
N VAL A 38 23.39 -19.67 10.97
CA VAL A 38 24.79 -20.10 10.89
C VAL A 38 25.27 -20.33 12.33
N ALA A 39 25.37 -21.59 12.73
CA ALA A 39 25.83 -21.99 14.05
C ALA A 39 27.36 -22.21 14.06
N ARG A 40 28.04 -21.60 15.05
CA ARG A 40 29.45 -21.92 15.38
C ARG A 40 29.53 -22.18 16.87
N GLY A 41 29.53 -23.45 17.26
CA GLY A 41 29.46 -23.88 18.65
C GLY A 41 28.13 -23.43 19.30
N SER A 42 28.17 -22.83 20.47
CA SER A 42 26.97 -22.30 21.18
C SER A 42 26.45 -20.96 20.65
N ARG A 43 27.15 -20.34 19.71
CA ARG A 43 26.75 -19.02 19.17
C ARG A 43 25.95 -19.18 17.91
N LYS A 44 24.73 -18.61 17.91
CA LYS A 44 23.85 -18.52 16.73
C LYS A 44 24.02 -17.14 16.09
N SER A 45 24.11 -17.15 14.77
CA SER A 45 24.05 -15.96 13.93
C SER A 45 23.10 -16.19 12.76
N TYR A 46 22.60 -15.13 12.20
CA TYR A 46 21.57 -15.17 11.15
C TYR A 46 22.04 -14.43 9.91
N ARG A 47 21.61 -14.90 8.77
CA ARG A 47 21.85 -14.28 7.47
C ARG A 47 20.58 -14.34 6.64
N ALA A 48 20.29 -13.31 5.87
CA ALA A 48 19.19 -13.34 4.91
C ALA A 48 19.42 -14.45 3.85
N ARG A 49 18.40 -15.25 3.56
CA ARG A 49 18.42 -16.22 2.46
C ARG A 49 18.31 -15.53 1.11
N ASP A 50 17.42 -14.52 1.07
CA ASP A 50 17.19 -13.62 -0.05
C ASP A 50 16.96 -12.21 0.51
N THR A 51 17.87 -11.30 0.20
CA THR A 51 17.83 -9.93 0.70
C THR A 51 16.66 -9.14 0.12
N GLU A 52 16.22 -9.47 -1.10
CA GLU A 52 15.10 -8.84 -1.76
C GLU A 52 13.75 -9.31 -1.18
N ALA A 53 13.64 -10.61 -0.91
CA ALA A 53 12.47 -11.17 -0.23
C ALA A 53 12.35 -10.60 1.19
N LEU A 54 13.45 -10.52 1.93
CA LEU A 54 13.51 -9.93 3.26
C LEU A 54 13.11 -8.43 3.22
N ARG A 55 13.61 -7.68 2.26
CA ARG A 55 13.28 -6.26 2.08
C ARG A 55 11.79 -6.07 1.82
N ARG A 56 11.21 -6.83 0.89
CA ARG A 56 9.77 -6.77 0.58
C ARG A 56 8.94 -7.07 1.81
N TYR A 57 9.25 -8.15 2.52
CA TYR A 57 8.53 -8.52 3.73
C TYR A 57 8.56 -7.41 4.80
N LEU A 58 9.73 -6.82 5.05
CA LEU A 58 9.87 -5.75 6.04
C LEU A 58 9.08 -4.49 5.64
N ILE A 59 9.09 -4.13 4.36
CA ILE A 59 8.34 -2.98 3.82
C ILE A 59 6.83 -3.23 3.93
N ASP A 60 6.37 -4.43 3.63
CA ASP A 60 4.95 -4.79 3.73
C ASP A 60 4.46 -4.79 5.19
N LYS A 61 5.33 -5.16 6.11
CA LYS A 61 5.02 -5.20 7.54
C LYS A 61 5.02 -3.83 8.22
N ASP A 62 6.00 -3.00 7.94
CA ASP A 62 6.16 -1.69 8.57
C ASP A 62 6.76 -0.69 7.58
N GLU A 63 6.01 0.34 7.31
CA GLU A 63 6.35 1.39 6.37
C GLU A 63 7.63 2.17 6.73
N SER A 64 8.03 2.17 8.02
CA SER A 64 9.28 2.77 8.44
C SER A 64 10.51 2.15 7.74
N TYR A 65 10.40 0.90 7.28
CA TYR A 65 11.45 0.23 6.50
C TYR A 65 11.57 0.76 5.05
N ARG A 66 10.61 1.54 4.57
CA ARG A 66 10.72 2.20 3.25
C ARG A 66 11.79 3.27 3.18
N MET A 67 12.20 3.82 4.30
CA MET A 67 13.37 4.69 4.35
C MET A 67 14.65 4.01 3.87
N LEU A 68 14.67 2.67 3.78
CA LEU A 68 15.74 1.91 3.12
C LEU A 68 15.76 2.05 1.59
N GLU A 69 14.67 2.52 0.98
CA GLU A 69 14.59 2.80 -0.45
C GLU A 69 15.07 4.22 -0.82
N ILE A 70 15.07 5.16 0.13
CA ILE A 70 15.38 6.57 -0.11
C ILE A 70 16.88 6.80 -0.35
N ASP A 71 17.75 5.94 0.16
CA ASP A 71 19.21 5.98 -0.15
C ASP A 71 19.54 5.57 -1.60
N VAL A 72 18.53 5.25 -2.42
CA VAL A 72 18.69 4.81 -3.81
C VAL A 72 17.85 5.72 -4.73
N SER A 73 18.12 7.04 -4.68
CA SER A 73 17.37 8.04 -5.47
C SER A 73 17.76 8.14 -6.95
N ASP A 74 18.69 7.31 -7.41
CA ASP A 74 19.13 7.35 -8.80
C ASP A 74 18.35 6.37 -9.68
N SER A 75 17.99 6.83 -10.88
CA SER A 75 17.28 6.01 -11.85
C SER A 75 18.08 4.75 -12.21
N ARG A 76 17.40 3.65 -12.59
CA ARG A 76 18.06 2.42 -13.08
C ARG A 76 19.15 2.70 -14.12
N ALA A 77 18.96 3.74 -14.93
CA ALA A 77 19.89 4.13 -15.98
C ALA A 77 21.17 4.75 -15.43
N SER A 78 21.11 5.56 -14.35
CA SER A 78 22.30 6.13 -13.70
C SER A 78 23.08 5.05 -12.95
N MET A 79 22.38 4.18 -12.21
CA MET A 79 23.02 3.10 -11.45
C MET A 79 23.64 2.02 -12.34
N ALA A 80 23.03 1.70 -13.49
CA ALA A 80 23.61 0.78 -14.46
C ALA A 80 24.92 1.32 -15.07
N ARG A 81 25.08 2.64 -15.17
CA ARG A 81 26.34 3.26 -15.61
C ARG A 81 27.43 3.19 -14.56
N ASP A 82 27.05 3.36 -13.28
CA ASP A 82 28.04 3.40 -12.18
C ASP A 82 28.49 2.03 -11.70
N THR A 83 27.58 1.02 -11.72
CA THR A 83 27.86 -0.32 -11.19
C THR A 83 28.01 -1.41 -12.25
N GLY A 84 27.66 -1.14 -13.50
CA GLY A 84 27.65 -2.14 -14.59
C GLY A 84 26.61 -3.26 -14.40
N ASN A 85 25.75 -3.19 -13.38
CA ASN A 85 24.76 -4.21 -13.07
C ASN A 85 23.41 -3.62 -12.63
N SER A 86 22.47 -3.57 -13.56
CA SER A 86 21.11 -3.03 -13.34
C SER A 86 20.26 -3.85 -12.33
N LYS A 87 20.72 -5.04 -11.92
CA LYS A 87 20.01 -5.89 -10.97
C LYS A 87 20.25 -5.52 -9.51
N LEU A 88 21.23 -4.65 -9.22
CA LEU A 88 21.55 -4.22 -7.86
C LEU A 88 20.68 -3.05 -7.35
N ALA A 89 19.93 -2.40 -8.23
CA ALA A 89 19.05 -1.29 -7.88
C ALA A 89 17.60 -1.73 -7.84
N VAL A 90 16.98 -1.69 -6.67
CA VAL A 90 15.52 -1.83 -6.55
C VAL A 90 14.88 -0.47 -6.85
N VAL A 91 14.69 -0.19 -8.12
CA VAL A 91 13.87 0.95 -8.56
C VAL A 91 12.44 0.45 -8.74
N ARG A 92 11.47 1.11 -8.14
CA ARG A 92 10.05 0.85 -8.41
C ARG A 92 9.80 0.87 -9.91
N SER A 93 9.39 -0.26 -10.46
CA SER A 93 9.11 -0.37 -11.89
C SER A 93 7.85 0.38 -12.30
N CYS A 94 6.93 0.63 -11.37
CA CYS A 94 5.67 1.30 -11.64
C CYS A 94 5.19 2.09 -10.41
N PRO A 95 5.62 3.36 -10.21
CA PRO A 95 5.04 4.24 -9.18
C PRO A 95 3.59 4.55 -9.53
N GLY A 96 2.79 4.94 -8.51
CA GLY A 96 1.41 5.35 -8.72
C GLY A 96 0.38 4.32 -8.26
N PHE A 97 -0.86 4.51 -8.71
CA PHE A 97 -2.00 3.70 -8.30
C PHE A 97 -3.10 3.65 -9.36
N PRO A 98 -3.94 2.60 -9.37
CA PRO A 98 -5.07 2.48 -10.28
C PRO A 98 -6.25 3.32 -9.81
N ILE A 99 -6.99 3.87 -10.78
CA ILE A 99 -8.19 4.69 -10.59
C ILE A 99 -9.35 4.21 -11.45
N ASN A 100 -10.56 4.44 -10.98
CA ASN A 100 -11.81 4.18 -11.70
C ASN A 100 -12.89 5.20 -11.30
N CYS A 101 -13.95 5.32 -12.07
CA CYS A 101 -15.10 6.18 -11.73
C CYS A 101 -16.36 5.66 -12.43
N TYR A 102 -17.53 6.13 -11.98
CA TYR A 102 -18.79 5.83 -12.65
C TYR A 102 -19.09 6.79 -13.78
N GLU A 103 -18.83 8.08 -13.54
CA GLU A 103 -19.07 9.18 -14.47
C GLU A 103 -17.74 9.87 -14.80
N PRO A 104 -17.62 10.50 -15.99
CA PRO A 104 -16.40 11.22 -16.35
C PRO A 104 -16.05 12.30 -15.32
N ILE A 105 -14.78 12.34 -14.91
CA ILE A 105 -14.24 13.34 -14.00
C ILE A 105 -13.18 14.17 -14.74
N ALA A 106 -13.44 15.48 -14.88
CA ALA A 106 -12.48 16.41 -15.45
C ALA A 106 -11.37 16.68 -14.41
N CYS A 107 -10.17 16.23 -14.71
CA CYS A 107 -8.98 16.31 -13.87
C CYS A 107 -7.86 17.07 -14.58
N ARG A 108 -6.71 17.18 -13.92
CA ARG A 108 -5.44 17.63 -14.54
C ARG A 108 -4.35 16.63 -14.23
N LEU A 109 -3.50 16.38 -15.22
CA LEU A 109 -2.30 15.55 -15.09
C LEU A 109 -1.14 16.24 -15.83
N ASN A 110 -0.01 16.39 -15.17
CA ASN A 110 1.16 17.10 -15.74
C ASN A 110 0.82 18.50 -16.24
N GLY A 111 -0.05 19.22 -15.51
CA GLY A 111 -0.50 20.56 -15.88
C GLY A 111 -1.53 20.64 -17.01
N SER A 112 -1.82 19.53 -17.70
CA SER A 112 -2.76 19.48 -18.82
C SER A 112 -4.14 18.97 -18.39
N PRO A 113 -5.24 19.43 -19.01
CA PRO A 113 -6.56 18.86 -18.80
C PRO A 113 -6.59 17.36 -19.16
N TRP A 114 -7.20 16.57 -18.30
CA TRP A 114 -7.37 15.13 -18.49
C TRP A 114 -8.72 14.67 -17.97
N VAL A 115 -9.42 13.82 -18.74
CA VAL A 115 -10.72 13.27 -18.31
C VAL A 115 -10.54 11.82 -17.91
N VAL A 116 -10.81 11.53 -16.64
CA VAL A 116 -10.88 10.16 -16.12
C VAL A 116 -12.23 9.57 -16.50
N ASN A 117 -12.23 8.61 -17.42
CA ASN A 117 -13.44 7.93 -17.88
C ASN A 117 -13.10 6.51 -18.41
N PRO A 118 -12.72 5.58 -17.53
CA PRO A 118 -12.44 4.22 -17.96
C PRO A 118 -13.72 3.53 -18.43
N GLN A 119 -13.60 2.69 -19.44
CA GLN A 119 -14.69 1.85 -19.93
C GLN A 119 -15.00 0.71 -18.96
N GLU A 120 -16.18 0.13 -19.04
CA GLU A 120 -16.50 -1.06 -18.24
C GLU A 120 -15.49 -2.19 -18.49
N GLY A 121 -15.04 -2.84 -17.40
CA GLY A 121 -14.01 -3.87 -17.46
C GLY A 121 -12.57 -3.33 -17.54
N SER A 122 -12.38 -2.00 -17.50
CA SER A 122 -11.07 -1.35 -17.50
C SER A 122 -10.89 -0.43 -16.30
N PHE A 123 -9.67 0.00 -16.06
CA PHE A 123 -9.29 1.08 -15.14
C PHE A 123 -8.09 1.83 -15.72
N LEU A 124 -7.86 3.04 -15.23
CA LEU A 124 -6.68 3.83 -15.59
C LEU A 124 -5.63 3.70 -14.48
N TYR A 125 -4.36 3.91 -14.82
CA TYR A 125 -3.25 3.91 -13.87
C TYR A 125 -2.57 5.29 -13.90
N VAL A 126 -2.44 5.92 -12.73
CA VAL A 126 -1.80 7.23 -12.58
C VAL A 126 -0.37 7.03 -12.08
N ALA A 127 0.59 7.07 -13.00
CA ALA A 127 2.01 6.97 -12.65
C ALA A 127 2.57 8.30 -12.11
N ASP A 128 2.20 9.43 -12.74
CA ASP A 128 2.66 10.77 -12.35
C ASP A 128 1.73 11.38 -11.30
N TRP A 129 1.43 10.63 -10.25
CA TRP A 129 0.46 10.98 -9.22
C TRP A 129 0.74 12.31 -8.50
N LYS A 130 2.00 12.76 -8.46
CA LYS A 130 2.40 14.04 -7.83
C LYS A 130 1.79 15.26 -8.53
N THR A 131 1.43 15.12 -9.78
CA THR A 131 0.83 16.17 -10.60
C THR A 131 -0.66 15.93 -10.89
N PHE A 132 -1.22 14.86 -10.32
CA PHE A 132 -2.61 14.49 -10.52
C PHE A 132 -3.52 15.32 -9.60
N VAL A 133 -4.38 16.14 -10.19
CA VAL A 133 -5.31 17.05 -9.49
C VAL A 133 -6.74 16.72 -9.89
N ILE A 134 -7.60 16.55 -8.90
CA ILE A 134 -9.03 16.29 -9.07
C ILE A 134 -9.87 17.47 -8.53
N PRO A 135 -11.13 17.63 -8.96
CA PRO A 135 -12.04 18.64 -8.37
C PRO A 135 -12.29 18.38 -6.89
N GLU A 136 -12.47 19.46 -6.11
CA GLU A 136 -12.65 19.37 -4.64
C GLU A 136 -13.98 18.71 -4.23
N ASP A 137 -15.00 18.74 -5.10
CA ASP A 137 -16.32 18.11 -4.89
C ASP A 137 -16.30 16.57 -5.07
N VAL A 138 -15.18 16.00 -5.50
CA VAL A 138 -15.04 14.56 -5.70
C VAL A 138 -14.67 13.89 -4.37
N ILE A 139 -15.42 12.85 -4.00
CA ILE A 139 -15.07 11.97 -2.89
C ILE A 139 -14.16 10.86 -3.42
N VAL A 140 -13.04 10.62 -2.75
CA VAL A 140 -12.14 9.53 -3.08
C VAL A 140 -12.51 8.29 -2.27
N VAL A 141 -12.78 7.17 -2.95
CA VAL A 141 -13.13 5.89 -2.31
C VAL A 141 -12.00 4.88 -2.52
N GLY A 142 -11.32 4.53 -1.45
CA GLY A 142 -10.25 3.53 -1.46
C GLY A 142 -10.80 2.12 -1.35
N ILE A 143 -10.56 1.31 -2.36
CA ILE A 143 -10.99 -0.09 -2.41
C ILE A 143 -9.82 -0.99 -2.04
N GLU A 144 -9.94 -1.73 -0.95
CA GLU A 144 -8.87 -2.61 -0.48
C GLU A 144 -8.70 -3.83 -1.37
N ASN A 145 -9.79 -4.51 -1.70
CA ASN A 145 -9.77 -5.73 -2.51
C ASN A 145 -9.74 -5.40 -4.00
N MET A 146 -8.70 -5.87 -4.72
CA MET A 146 -8.52 -5.62 -6.15
C MET A 146 -9.63 -6.23 -7.02
N GLU A 147 -10.24 -7.33 -6.61
CA GLU A 147 -11.37 -7.91 -7.33
C GLU A 147 -12.60 -7.00 -7.25
N ASN A 148 -12.88 -6.45 -6.06
CA ASN A 148 -13.93 -5.46 -5.85
C ASN A 148 -13.67 -4.19 -6.67
N PHE A 149 -12.43 -3.71 -6.71
CA PHE A 149 -12.04 -2.57 -7.54
C PHE A 149 -12.28 -2.81 -9.04
N ARG A 150 -11.91 -3.99 -9.55
CA ARG A 150 -12.15 -4.35 -10.95
C ARG A 150 -13.64 -4.43 -11.30
N LYS A 151 -14.47 -4.85 -10.35
CA LYS A 151 -15.92 -5.01 -10.50
C LYS A 151 -16.71 -3.82 -9.95
N ILE A 152 -16.09 -2.66 -9.76
CA ILE A 152 -16.69 -1.52 -9.07
C ILE A 152 -18.03 -1.07 -9.67
N ARG A 153 -18.19 -1.15 -10.99
CA ARG A 153 -19.43 -0.78 -11.67
C ARG A 153 -20.62 -1.67 -11.28
N ARG A 154 -20.37 -2.93 -10.96
CA ARG A 154 -21.40 -3.87 -10.46
C ARG A 154 -21.84 -3.54 -9.03
N GLN A 155 -21.04 -2.78 -8.30
CA GLN A 155 -21.33 -2.36 -6.94
C GLN A 155 -21.96 -0.97 -6.85
N ARG A 156 -22.36 -0.38 -8.00
CA ARG A 156 -22.92 0.97 -8.07
C ARG A 156 -24.11 1.17 -7.12
N ALA A 157 -24.99 0.20 -7.00
CA ALA A 157 -26.15 0.25 -6.11
C ALA A 157 -25.73 0.44 -4.63
N LEU A 158 -24.69 -0.28 -4.17
CA LEU A 158 -24.14 -0.15 -2.83
C LEU A 158 -23.65 1.28 -2.57
N PHE A 159 -22.77 1.80 -3.42
CA PHE A 159 -22.20 3.13 -3.22
C PHE A 159 -23.23 4.24 -3.40
N SER A 160 -24.21 4.09 -4.29
CA SER A 160 -25.30 5.07 -4.44
C SER A 160 -26.21 5.11 -3.23
N SER A 161 -26.49 3.97 -2.57
CA SER A 161 -27.29 3.93 -1.35
C SER A 161 -26.58 4.55 -0.14
N GLU A 162 -25.27 4.38 -0.05
CA GLU A 162 -24.46 4.85 1.09
C GLU A 162 -23.98 6.30 0.92
N LEU A 163 -23.55 6.68 -0.28
CA LEU A 163 -22.89 7.95 -0.56
C LEU A 163 -23.72 8.91 -1.40
N GLY A 164 -24.93 8.51 -1.83
CA GLY A 164 -25.82 9.37 -2.58
C GLY A 164 -25.32 9.67 -4.00
N LEU A 165 -25.56 10.91 -4.47
CA LEU A 165 -25.21 11.37 -5.82
C LEU A 165 -23.85 12.06 -5.90
N HIS A 166 -22.98 11.85 -4.92
CA HIS A 166 -21.63 12.43 -4.98
C HIS A 166 -20.82 11.85 -6.16
N ARG A 167 -19.94 12.69 -6.69
CA ARG A 167 -18.95 12.25 -7.70
C ARG A 167 -17.88 11.44 -7.01
N LEU A 168 -17.71 10.18 -7.42
CA LEU A 168 -16.82 9.23 -6.77
C LEU A 168 -15.63 8.90 -7.68
N LEU A 169 -14.42 9.06 -7.14
CA LEU A 169 -13.21 8.52 -7.71
C LEU A 169 -12.77 7.32 -6.89
N PHE A 170 -12.80 6.15 -7.47
CA PHE A 170 -12.32 4.91 -6.85
C PHE A 170 -10.83 4.76 -7.07
N VAL A 171 -10.11 4.41 -6.02
CA VAL A 171 -8.67 4.15 -6.04
C VAL A 171 -8.38 2.81 -5.38
N SER A 172 -7.31 2.14 -5.78
CA SER A 172 -6.88 0.92 -5.09
C SER A 172 -5.50 1.10 -4.49
N ARG A 173 -5.32 0.56 -3.29
CA ARG A 173 -4.01 0.53 -2.61
C ARG A 173 -3.04 -0.47 -3.23
N TYR A 174 -3.51 -1.39 -4.06
CA TYR A 174 -2.67 -2.37 -4.72
C TYR A 174 -1.93 -1.76 -5.93
N PRO A 175 -0.67 -2.09 -6.19
CA PRO A 175 0.18 -3.05 -5.48
C PRO A 175 0.85 -2.50 -4.21
N GLN A 176 0.63 -1.25 -3.86
CA GLN A 176 1.20 -0.62 -2.67
C GLN A 176 0.48 0.70 -2.33
N SER A 177 0.42 1.05 -1.04
CA SER A 177 -0.40 2.17 -0.55
C SER A 177 0.34 3.52 -0.46
N THR A 178 1.68 3.55 -0.52
CA THR A 178 2.44 4.77 -0.22
C THR A 178 2.17 5.93 -1.16
N ASP A 179 2.16 5.67 -2.48
CA ASP A 179 1.94 6.74 -3.45
C ASP A 179 0.52 7.26 -3.35
N LEU A 180 -0.45 6.35 -3.18
CA LEU A 180 -1.84 6.69 -2.93
C LEU A 180 -1.98 7.56 -1.67
N ARG A 181 -1.41 7.14 -0.56
CA ARG A 181 -1.48 7.89 0.70
C ARG A 181 -0.80 9.26 0.57
N SER A 182 0.39 9.33 -0.01
CA SER A 182 1.09 10.59 -0.22
C SER A 182 0.27 11.55 -1.09
N TRP A 183 -0.40 11.04 -2.12
CA TRP A 183 -1.30 11.81 -2.94
C TRP A 183 -2.53 12.29 -2.15
N LEU A 184 -3.19 11.42 -1.39
CA LEU A 184 -4.32 11.78 -0.53
C LEU A 184 -3.95 12.87 0.49
N CYS A 185 -2.73 12.85 1.03
CA CYS A 185 -2.24 13.91 1.90
C CYS A 185 -2.05 15.26 1.19
N SER A 186 -1.83 15.25 -0.13
CA SER A 186 -1.58 16.45 -0.93
C SER A 186 -2.84 17.13 -1.47
N ILE A 187 -4.01 16.49 -1.37
CA ILE A 187 -5.29 17.00 -1.85
C ILE A 187 -6.27 17.26 -0.69
N PRO A 188 -7.24 18.18 -0.82
CA PRO A 188 -8.20 18.48 0.26
C PRO A 188 -9.38 17.50 0.34
N ASN A 189 -9.56 16.64 -0.66
CA ASN A 189 -10.72 15.80 -0.84
C ASN A 189 -10.96 14.84 0.33
N HIS A 190 -12.23 14.54 0.59
CA HIS A 190 -12.61 13.53 1.58
C HIS A 190 -12.28 12.12 1.05
N TYR A 191 -11.73 11.28 1.92
CA TYR A 191 -11.38 9.90 1.63
C TYR A 191 -12.29 8.94 2.39
N ILE A 192 -12.86 7.98 1.71
CA ILE A 192 -13.67 6.90 2.29
C ILE A 192 -12.97 5.58 2.02
N HIS A 193 -12.67 4.83 3.08
CA HIS A 193 -12.07 3.51 2.96
C HIS A 193 -13.14 2.42 2.88
N PHE A 194 -13.10 1.62 1.84
CA PHE A 194 -13.92 0.43 1.65
C PHE A 194 -13.03 -0.81 1.69
N GLY A 195 -12.90 -1.36 2.88
CA GLY A 195 -12.11 -2.54 3.19
C GLY A 195 -12.94 -3.64 3.85
N ASP A 196 -12.29 -4.73 4.19
CA ASP A 196 -12.92 -5.80 4.94
C ASP A 196 -13.32 -5.32 6.33
N PHE A 197 -14.55 -5.67 6.75
CA PHE A 197 -15.09 -5.26 8.06
C PHE A 197 -14.65 -6.25 9.14
N ASP A 198 -13.34 -6.38 9.30
CA ASP A 198 -12.70 -7.17 10.34
C ASP A 198 -11.60 -6.34 11.05
N LEU A 199 -10.98 -6.93 12.07
CA LEU A 199 -9.92 -6.24 12.83
C LEU A 199 -8.71 -5.86 11.97
N ALA A 200 -8.38 -6.67 10.95
CA ALA A 200 -7.25 -6.40 10.07
C ALA A 200 -7.56 -5.22 9.15
N GLY A 201 -8.72 -5.21 8.46
CA GLY A 201 -9.14 -4.11 7.58
C GLY A 201 -9.32 -2.79 8.33
N ILE A 202 -9.91 -2.84 9.54
CA ILE A 202 -10.02 -1.64 10.40
C ILE A 202 -8.64 -1.14 10.82
N ASN A 203 -7.72 -2.02 11.17
CA ASN A 203 -6.35 -1.63 11.52
C ASN A 203 -5.60 -1.02 10.34
N ILE A 204 -5.76 -1.54 9.14
CA ILE A 204 -5.21 -0.96 7.90
C ILE A 204 -5.73 0.47 7.72
N PHE A 205 -7.04 0.68 7.83
CA PHE A 205 -7.61 2.02 7.73
C PHE A 205 -7.01 2.98 8.78
N LEU A 206 -6.98 2.56 10.04
CA LEU A 206 -6.50 3.40 11.14
C LEU A 206 -5.03 3.77 11.00
N THR A 207 -4.17 2.82 10.63
CA THR A 207 -2.72 3.01 10.60
C THR A 207 -2.21 3.57 9.29
N GLU A 208 -2.78 3.16 8.15
CA GLU A 208 -2.29 3.58 6.84
C GLU A 208 -2.95 4.87 6.32
N PHE A 209 -4.20 5.15 6.72
CA PHE A 209 -4.96 6.28 6.18
C PHE A 209 -5.37 7.29 7.24
N HIS A 210 -6.15 6.87 8.24
CA HIS A 210 -6.70 7.79 9.25
C HIS A 210 -5.61 8.51 10.05
N ALA A 211 -4.54 7.82 10.42
CA ALA A 211 -3.39 8.40 11.10
C ALA A 211 -2.75 9.58 10.34
N HIS A 212 -2.91 9.65 9.01
CA HIS A 212 -2.34 10.68 8.15
C HIS A 212 -3.35 11.71 7.64
N LEU A 213 -4.61 11.31 7.49
CA LEU A 213 -5.67 12.15 6.91
C LEU A 213 -6.59 12.75 7.97
N GLY A 214 -6.65 12.17 9.18
CA GLY A 214 -7.51 12.61 10.27
C GLY A 214 -8.99 12.63 9.87
N GLU A 215 -9.70 13.68 10.26
CA GLU A 215 -11.14 13.90 10.03
C GLU A 215 -11.55 13.91 8.54
N ARG A 216 -10.60 14.04 7.62
CA ARG A 216 -10.87 13.93 6.18
C ARG A 216 -11.03 12.49 5.71
N SER A 217 -10.92 11.52 6.60
CA SER A 217 -11.06 10.10 6.27
C SER A 217 -12.12 9.42 7.12
N SER A 218 -12.86 8.51 6.51
CA SER A 218 -13.84 7.65 7.18
C SER A 218 -13.79 6.23 6.63
N PHE A 219 -14.22 5.28 7.46
CA PHE A 219 -14.43 3.89 7.03
C PHE A 219 -15.88 3.73 6.58
N LEU A 220 -16.12 3.10 5.43
CA LEU A 220 -17.46 2.84 4.94
C LEU A 220 -18.08 1.67 5.72
N ILE A 221 -19.05 1.98 6.58
CA ILE A 221 -19.85 1.00 7.29
C ILE A 221 -21.22 0.94 6.60
N PRO A 222 -21.59 -0.19 5.95
CA PRO A 222 -22.90 -0.33 5.34
C PRO A 222 -24.03 -0.13 6.37
N LYS A 223 -25.12 0.53 5.99
CA LYS A 223 -26.27 0.82 6.87
C LYS A 223 -26.93 -0.45 7.42
N ASP A 224 -26.83 -1.56 6.68
CA ASP A 224 -27.41 -2.86 7.04
C ASP A 224 -26.39 -3.79 7.74
N ILE A 225 -25.26 -3.26 8.23
CA ILE A 225 -24.18 -4.09 8.81
C ILE A 225 -24.66 -4.95 10.00
N GLU A 226 -25.51 -4.40 10.85
CA GLU A 226 -26.06 -5.15 12.01
C GLU A 226 -26.91 -6.33 11.56
N GLN A 227 -27.71 -6.18 10.51
CA GLN A 227 -28.50 -7.27 9.94
C GLN A 227 -27.60 -8.34 9.33
N ARG A 228 -26.55 -7.96 8.62
CA ARG A 228 -25.57 -8.90 8.06
C ARG A 228 -24.83 -9.67 9.13
N LEU A 229 -24.39 -9.00 10.20
CA LEU A 229 -23.71 -9.64 11.32
C LEU A 229 -24.64 -10.62 12.07
N SER A 230 -25.92 -10.30 12.24
CA SER A 230 -26.87 -11.20 12.89
C SER A 230 -27.12 -12.49 12.10
N LEU A 231 -27.05 -12.44 10.78
CA LEU A 231 -27.22 -13.63 9.92
C LEU A 231 -26.02 -14.61 10.01
N ILE A 232 -24.84 -14.11 10.31
CA ILE A 232 -23.63 -14.95 10.49
C ILE A 232 -23.74 -15.79 11.78
N HIS A 233 -24.34 -15.25 12.85
CA HIS A 233 -24.53 -15.96 14.11
C HIS A 233 -25.65 -17.00 14.11
N ILE A 234 -26.50 -17.07 13.08
CA ILE A 234 -27.61 -18.06 12.99
C ILE A 234 -27.16 -19.30 12.20
N SER A 235 -25.98 -19.28 11.57
CA SER A 235 -25.47 -20.40 10.75
C SER A 235 -24.44 -21.30 11.46
N GLU A 236 -24.24 -21.15 12.76
CA GLU A 236 -23.54 -22.08 13.66
C GLU A 236 -24.60 -22.88 14.47
#